data_69cbe0f7555e2fc8ff31696a7af53833
#
_entry.id   69cbe0f7555e2fc8ff31696a7af53833
#
_cell.length_a   1.000
_cell.length_b   1.000
_cell.length_c   1.000
_cell.angle_alpha   90.00
_cell.angle_beta   90.00
_cell.angle_gamma   90.00
#
_symmetry.space_group_name_H-M   'P 1'
#
loop_
_entity.id
_entity.type
_entity.pdbx_description
1 polymer ?
#
loop_
_entity_poly.entity_id
_entity_poly.type
_entity_poly.pdbx_seq_one_letter_code
_entity_poly.pdbx_strand_id
1 'polypeptide(L)'
;MKRLISILVALSAWGIAIGQPSVRIAHGPYLQQVTDDGFTVVWTTTINAASWVEVAPDDGSHFYAAERPKYYDSHIGKRRIGRLHRVRVEGLAPGTTYRYRIMQQGVLCDEGNKRVVLGESYGSDILKHMPYTATTLDEKKDQTEFWVVNDIHAQDSIFRLLLEGAEKAKPDFVCFNGDMLTSMESEKQLFEGY
;
A
#
# COMPACT_ATOMS: atom_id res chain seq x y z
N MET A 1 -0.40 75.41 13.83
CA MET A 1 -0.86 74.30 12.97
C MET A 1 0.09 73.15 13.21
N LYS A 2 -0.35 72.18 14.00
CA LYS A 2 0.45 70.93 14.29
C LYS A 2 -0.09 69.81 13.39
N ARG A 3 0.73 69.31 12.48
CA ARG A 3 0.40 68.15 11.63
C ARG A 3 0.70 66.88 12.41
N LEU A 4 -0.34 66.11 12.75
CA LEU A 4 -0.22 64.73 13.23
C LEU A 4 0.10 63.82 12.05
N ILE A 5 1.26 63.17 12.09
CA ILE A 5 1.64 62.11 11.16
C ILE A 5 1.19 60.79 11.81
N SER A 6 0.13 60.19 11.27
CA SER A 6 -0.30 58.86 11.65
C SER A 6 0.57 57.84 10.93
N ILE A 7 1.41 57.12 11.67
CA ILE A 7 2.20 56.00 11.16
C ILE A 7 1.30 54.74 11.24
N LEU A 8 0.87 54.27 10.08
CA LEU A 8 0.16 52.99 9.95
C LEU A 8 1.20 51.86 9.98
N VAL A 9 1.29 51.14 11.09
CA VAL A 9 2.12 49.94 11.19
C VAL A 9 1.32 48.77 10.61
N ALA A 10 1.64 48.37 9.38
CA ALA A 10 1.11 47.16 8.79
C ALA A 10 1.83 45.95 9.42
N LEU A 11 1.19 45.25 10.35
CA LEU A 11 1.63 43.94 10.80
C LEU A 11 1.36 42.93 9.69
N SER A 12 2.38 42.61 8.91
CA SER A 12 2.38 41.45 8.02
C SER A 12 2.46 40.17 8.87
N ALA A 13 1.32 39.56 9.14
CA ALA A 13 1.26 38.21 9.70
C ALA A 13 1.83 37.23 8.65
N TRP A 14 3.09 36.90 8.78
CA TRP A 14 3.67 35.76 8.05
C TRP A 14 3.09 34.49 8.68
N GLY A 15 1.99 34.02 8.11
CA GLY A 15 1.47 32.69 8.39
C GLY A 15 2.52 31.69 7.94
N ILE A 16 3.17 31.01 8.89
CA ILE A 16 3.97 29.81 8.61
C ILE A 16 2.96 28.80 8.07
N ALA A 17 2.93 28.59 6.76
CA ALA A 17 2.21 27.47 6.17
C ALA A 17 2.95 26.20 6.61
N ILE A 18 2.51 25.62 7.72
CA ILE A 18 2.93 24.28 8.11
C ILE A 18 2.36 23.36 7.02
N GLY A 19 3.22 22.92 6.11
CA GLY A 19 2.83 21.97 5.06
C GLY A 19 2.16 20.77 5.69
N GLN A 20 0.95 20.45 5.22
CA GLN A 20 0.23 19.26 5.73
C GLN A 20 1.07 18.01 5.44
N PRO A 21 1.16 17.07 6.38
CA PRO A 21 1.93 15.86 6.17
C PRO A 21 1.35 15.09 4.97
N SER A 22 2.17 14.89 3.94
CA SER A 22 1.76 14.10 2.79
C SER A 22 1.73 12.62 3.15
N VAL A 23 0.64 11.94 2.80
CA VAL A 23 0.55 10.50 2.94
C VAL A 23 1.51 9.81 1.97
N ARG A 24 2.28 8.84 2.46
CA ARG A 24 3.19 8.02 1.65
C ARG A 24 3.03 6.55 2.03
N ILE A 25 3.38 5.65 1.12
CA ILE A 25 3.57 4.25 1.43
C ILE A 25 4.79 4.17 2.35
N ALA A 26 4.61 3.51 3.51
CA ALA A 26 5.70 3.26 4.45
C ALA A 26 6.34 1.91 4.17
N HIS A 27 5.54 0.84 4.04
CA HIS A 27 6.00 -0.53 3.77
C HIS A 27 5.02 -1.26 2.87
N GLY A 28 5.54 -2.18 2.06
CA GLY A 28 4.79 -2.97 1.08
C GLY A 28 4.71 -2.30 -0.30
N PRO A 29 3.79 -2.70 -1.17
CA PRO A 29 2.75 -3.69 -0.93
C PRO A 29 3.25 -5.13 -0.97
N TYR A 30 2.49 -6.03 -0.33
CA TYR A 30 2.63 -7.47 -0.49
C TYR A 30 1.25 -8.12 -0.65
N LEU A 31 1.25 -9.32 -1.23
CA LEU A 31 0.02 -10.06 -1.50
C LEU A 31 -0.27 -11.07 -0.40
N GLN A 32 -1.53 -11.22 -0.07
CA GLN A 32 -2.05 -12.28 0.79
C GLN A 32 -3.31 -12.88 0.16
N GLN A 33 -3.66 -14.08 0.57
CA GLN A 33 -4.93 -14.73 0.18
C GLN A 33 -5.15 -14.67 -1.35
N VAL A 34 -4.13 -15.04 -2.11
CA VAL A 34 -4.28 -15.20 -3.56
C VAL A 34 -5.17 -16.41 -3.80
N THR A 35 -6.22 -16.23 -4.61
CA THR A 35 -7.20 -17.23 -5.00
C THR A 35 -7.32 -17.27 -6.53
N ASP A 36 -8.18 -18.11 -7.05
CA ASP A 36 -8.50 -18.19 -8.48
C ASP A 36 -9.31 -16.97 -8.97
N ASP A 37 -10.03 -16.29 -8.08
CA ASP A 37 -10.87 -15.13 -8.40
C ASP A 37 -10.33 -13.79 -7.90
N GLY A 38 -9.15 -13.78 -7.21
CA GLY A 38 -8.63 -12.53 -6.67
C GLY A 38 -7.43 -12.64 -5.73
N PHE A 39 -7.13 -11.54 -5.04
CA PHE A 39 -6.03 -11.42 -4.09
C PHE A 39 -6.25 -10.28 -3.11
N THR A 40 -5.57 -10.32 -1.98
CA THR A 40 -5.56 -9.21 -1.01
C THR A 40 -4.24 -8.46 -1.08
N VAL A 41 -4.31 -7.14 -1.25
CA VAL A 41 -3.12 -6.26 -1.21
C VAL A 41 -3.01 -5.65 0.17
N VAL A 42 -1.82 -5.75 0.77
CA VAL A 42 -1.53 -5.23 2.12
C VAL A 42 -0.36 -4.26 2.06
N TRP A 43 -0.50 -3.11 2.71
CA TRP A 43 0.57 -2.12 2.85
C TRP A 43 0.34 -1.22 4.07
N THR A 44 1.36 -0.45 4.46
CA THR A 44 1.23 0.58 5.48
C THR A 44 1.49 1.97 4.92
N THR A 45 0.95 2.98 5.60
CA THR A 45 1.15 4.40 5.27
C THR A 45 1.77 5.16 6.42
N THR A 46 2.43 6.28 6.11
CA THR A 46 3.09 7.15 7.10
C THR A 46 2.14 7.82 8.07
N ILE A 47 0.89 8.07 7.65
CA ILE A 47 -0.19 8.65 8.46
C ILE A 47 -1.48 7.88 8.21
N ASN A 48 -2.50 8.10 9.04
CA ASN A 48 -3.83 7.53 8.79
C ASN A 48 -4.37 7.95 7.43
N ALA A 49 -4.90 7.00 6.69
CA ALA A 49 -5.44 7.21 5.35
C ALA A 49 -6.68 6.35 5.09
N ALA A 50 -7.48 6.76 4.12
CA ALA A 50 -8.43 5.91 3.41
C ALA A 50 -7.78 5.43 2.12
N SER A 51 -7.98 4.17 1.74
CA SER A 51 -7.23 3.56 0.64
C SER A 51 -8.08 2.71 -0.29
N TRP A 52 -7.56 2.46 -1.50
CA TRP A 52 -8.12 1.55 -2.49
C TRP A 52 -7.04 1.01 -3.43
N VAL A 53 -7.40 -0.02 -4.18
CA VAL A 53 -6.60 -0.61 -5.26
C VAL A 53 -7.34 -0.40 -6.57
N GLU A 54 -6.62 -0.01 -7.60
CA GLU A 54 -7.07 0.01 -8.99
C GLU A 54 -6.41 -1.13 -9.76
N VAL A 55 -7.17 -1.82 -10.61
CA VAL A 55 -6.71 -3.01 -11.32
C VAL A 55 -6.88 -2.85 -12.84
N ALA A 56 -5.90 -3.30 -13.59
CA ALA A 56 -5.87 -3.29 -15.04
C ALA A 56 -5.45 -4.68 -15.56
N PRO A 57 -5.88 -5.10 -16.75
CA PRO A 57 -5.34 -6.29 -17.39
C PRO A 57 -3.85 -6.10 -17.70
N ASP A 58 -3.09 -7.18 -17.72
CA ASP A 58 -1.68 -7.16 -18.15
C ASP A 58 -1.57 -7.47 -19.65
N ASP A 59 -2.07 -6.55 -20.47
CA ASP A 59 -2.21 -6.66 -21.92
C ASP A 59 -1.27 -5.73 -22.72
N GLY A 60 -0.32 -5.08 -22.03
CA GLY A 60 0.59 -4.12 -22.62
C GLY A 60 -0.02 -2.73 -22.91
N SER A 61 -1.32 -2.53 -22.70
CA SER A 61 -1.96 -1.22 -22.84
C SER A 61 -1.52 -0.25 -21.76
N HIS A 62 -1.74 1.05 -21.97
CA HIS A 62 -1.56 2.04 -20.90
C HIS A 62 -2.47 1.72 -19.72
N PHE A 63 -1.97 1.86 -18.47
CA PHE A 63 -2.74 1.50 -17.27
C PHE A 63 -4.13 2.14 -17.25
N TYR A 64 -4.25 3.40 -17.66
CA TYR A 64 -5.51 4.15 -17.77
C TYR A 64 -6.04 4.26 -19.21
N ALA A 65 -5.79 3.27 -20.06
CA ALA A 65 -6.43 3.21 -21.38
C ALA A 65 -7.97 3.13 -21.28
N ALA A 66 -8.49 2.66 -20.13
CA ALA A 66 -9.89 2.67 -19.78
C ALA A 66 -10.06 3.02 -18.30
N GLU A 67 -11.29 3.32 -17.86
CA GLU A 67 -11.61 3.44 -16.44
C GLU A 67 -11.30 2.12 -15.72
N ARG A 68 -10.68 2.21 -14.53
CA ARG A 68 -10.26 1.05 -13.75
C ARG A 68 -11.21 0.80 -12.58
N PRO A 69 -11.58 -0.47 -12.34
CA PRO A 69 -12.33 -0.84 -11.15
C PRO A 69 -11.54 -0.47 -9.90
N LYS A 70 -12.26 0.00 -8.87
CA LYS A 70 -11.70 0.44 -7.59
C LYS A 70 -12.18 -0.45 -6.47
N TYR A 71 -11.25 -1.06 -5.77
CA TYR A 71 -11.50 -1.91 -4.62
C TYR A 71 -11.07 -1.16 -3.36
N TYR A 72 -12.00 -0.94 -2.44
CA TYR A 72 -11.74 -0.09 -1.28
C TYR A 72 -11.42 -0.91 -0.03
N ASP A 73 -10.51 -0.40 0.81
CA ASP A 73 -10.38 -0.88 2.19
C ASP A 73 -11.65 -0.47 2.95
N SER A 74 -12.54 -1.44 3.17
CA SER A 74 -13.84 -1.21 3.78
C SER A 74 -14.18 -2.29 4.80
N HIS A 75 -14.96 -1.90 5.81
CA HIS A 75 -15.52 -2.79 6.80
C HIS A 75 -16.96 -2.40 7.09
N ILE A 76 -17.89 -3.35 6.96
CA ILE A 76 -19.34 -3.13 7.16
C ILE A 76 -19.84 -1.89 6.38
N GLY A 77 -19.48 -1.81 5.10
CA GLY A 77 -19.92 -0.73 4.20
C GLY A 77 -19.26 0.64 4.45
N LYS A 78 -18.30 0.76 5.37
CA LYS A 78 -17.57 2.00 5.63
C LYS A 78 -16.11 1.85 5.18
N ARG A 79 -15.53 2.89 4.60
CA ARG A 79 -14.09 2.96 4.35
C ARG A 79 -13.34 2.91 5.68
N ARG A 80 -12.38 2.02 5.77
CA ARG A 80 -11.48 1.96 6.92
C ARG A 80 -10.49 3.12 6.85
N ILE A 81 -10.21 3.67 8.03
CA ILE A 81 -9.19 4.68 8.22
C ILE A 81 -8.14 4.10 9.15
N GLY A 82 -6.88 4.20 8.75
CA GLY A 82 -5.77 3.69 9.54
C GLY A 82 -4.46 3.79 8.78
N ARG A 83 -3.40 3.22 9.35
CA ARG A 83 -2.09 3.13 8.72
C ARG A 83 -1.86 1.78 8.04
N LEU A 84 -2.52 0.72 8.51
CA LEU A 84 -2.50 -0.61 7.89
C LEU A 84 -3.71 -0.76 6.97
N HIS A 85 -3.47 -1.05 5.72
CA HIS A 85 -4.47 -1.23 4.67
C HIS A 85 -4.50 -2.67 4.20
N ARG A 86 -5.72 -3.20 3.99
CA ARG A 86 -5.97 -4.55 3.48
C ARG A 86 -7.13 -4.47 2.50
N VAL A 87 -6.82 -4.49 1.23
CA VAL A 87 -7.81 -4.37 0.17
C VAL A 87 -7.98 -5.70 -0.54
N ARG A 88 -9.16 -6.28 -0.46
CA ARG A 88 -9.52 -7.47 -1.23
C ARG A 88 -9.92 -7.06 -2.64
N VAL A 89 -9.30 -7.67 -3.63
CA VAL A 89 -9.64 -7.60 -5.06
C VAL A 89 -10.33 -8.91 -5.42
N GLU A 90 -11.50 -8.87 -6.02
CA GLU A 90 -12.32 -10.02 -6.35
C GLU A 90 -12.95 -9.90 -7.74
N GLY A 91 -13.48 -11.01 -8.26
CA GLY A 91 -14.15 -11.04 -9.56
C GLY A 91 -13.19 -11.05 -10.74
N LEU A 92 -11.98 -11.54 -10.53
CA LEU A 92 -10.95 -11.71 -11.55
C LEU A 92 -11.06 -13.10 -12.23
N ALA A 93 -10.48 -13.22 -13.42
CA ALA A 93 -10.40 -14.51 -14.10
C ALA A 93 -9.27 -15.38 -13.51
N PRO A 94 -9.45 -16.71 -13.40
CA PRO A 94 -8.42 -17.64 -12.96
C PRO A 94 -7.19 -17.66 -13.89
N GLY A 95 -6.02 -17.96 -13.30
CA GLY A 95 -4.76 -18.12 -14.04
C GLY A 95 -4.33 -16.89 -14.83
N THR A 96 -4.77 -15.70 -14.41
CA THR A 96 -4.61 -14.46 -15.17
C THR A 96 -3.76 -13.45 -14.42
N THR A 97 -2.79 -12.84 -15.10
CA THR A 97 -1.97 -11.77 -14.55
C THR A 97 -2.66 -10.43 -14.73
N TYR A 98 -2.68 -9.67 -13.65
CA TYR A 98 -3.22 -8.31 -13.58
C TYR A 98 -2.15 -7.35 -13.10
N ARG A 99 -2.19 -6.13 -13.62
CA ARG A 99 -1.44 -4.99 -13.08
C ARG A 99 -2.32 -4.28 -12.05
N TYR A 100 -1.74 -3.83 -10.96
CA TYR A 100 -2.48 -3.06 -9.98
C TYR A 100 -1.69 -1.84 -9.48
N ARG A 101 -2.44 -0.88 -8.96
CA ARG A 101 -1.94 0.35 -8.36
C ARG A 101 -2.61 0.55 -7.01
N ILE A 102 -1.83 0.90 -6.00
CA ILE A 102 -2.36 1.29 -4.69
C ILE A 102 -2.55 2.80 -4.62
N MET A 103 -3.65 3.20 -4.00
CA MET A 103 -4.07 4.59 -3.87
C MET A 103 -4.45 4.88 -2.42
N GLN A 104 -4.14 6.08 -1.94
CA GLN A 104 -4.46 6.52 -0.58
C GLN A 104 -4.76 8.01 -0.52
N GLN A 105 -5.62 8.39 0.43
CA GLN A 105 -5.92 9.76 0.82
C GLN A 105 -5.62 9.92 2.31
N GLY A 106 -4.67 10.80 2.65
CA GLY A 106 -4.35 11.09 4.04
C GLY A 106 -5.53 11.73 4.75
N VAL A 107 -5.72 11.38 6.02
CA VAL A 107 -6.76 11.98 6.87
C VAL A 107 -6.25 13.32 7.41
N LEU A 108 -6.98 14.39 7.11
CA LEU A 108 -6.71 15.74 7.60
C LEU A 108 -7.43 16.03 8.92
N CYS A 109 -8.62 15.44 9.09
CA CYS A 109 -9.42 15.54 10.30
C CYS A 109 -10.26 14.28 10.45
N ASP A 110 -10.32 13.73 11.64
CA ASP A 110 -11.17 12.60 11.99
C ASP A 110 -11.89 12.88 13.30
N GLU A 111 -13.19 13.17 13.20
CA GLU A 111 -14.12 13.32 14.33
C GLU A 111 -15.04 12.09 14.46
N GLY A 112 -14.57 10.95 14.02
CA GLY A 112 -15.30 9.69 14.01
C GLY A 112 -16.53 9.73 13.13
N ASN A 113 -17.72 9.42 13.68
CA ASN A 113 -18.94 9.37 12.88
C ASN A 113 -19.48 10.75 12.46
N LYS A 114 -18.94 11.85 13.01
CA LYS A 114 -19.45 13.20 12.73
C LYS A 114 -18.86 13.77 11.45
N ARG A 115 -17.54 13.63 11.28
CA ARG A 115 -16.85 14.24 10.14
C ARG A 115 -15.48 13.57 9.94
N VAL A 116 -15.20 13.23 8.67
CA VAL A 116 -13.86 12.86 8.22
C VAL A 116 -13.51 13.73 7.02
N VAL A 117 -12.36 14.38 7.08
CA VAL A 117 -11.82 15.19 5.97
C VAL A 117 -10.59 14.49 5.43
N LEU A 118 -10.64 14.14 4.15
CA LEU A 118 -9.55 13.52 3.41
C LEU A 118 -8.82 14.58 2.60
N GLY A 119 -7.50 14.41 2.49
CA GLY A 119 -6.63 15.23 1.67
C GLY A 119 -6.59 14.81 0.21
N GLU A 120 -5.53 15.21 -0.48
CA GLU A 120 -5.29 14.80 -1.86
C GLU A 120 -5.02 13.29 -1.97
N SER A 121 -5.34 12.74 -3.16
CA SER A 121 -5.07 11.35 -3.49
C SER A 121 -3.63 11.18 -3.94
N TYR A 122 -2.94 10.22 -3.35
CA TYR A 122 -1.61 9.77 -3.76
C TYR A 122 -1.66 8.31 -4.15
N GLY A 123 -0.90 7.94 -5.19
CA GLY A 123 -0.83 6.57 -5.64
C GLY A 123 0.60 6.11 -5.88
N SER A 124 0.79 4.80 -5.95
CA SER A 124 2.04 4.23 -6.44
C SER A 124 2.32 4.74 -7.87
N ASP A 125 3.59 4.98 -8.16
CA ASP A 125 4.01 5.49 -9.47
C ASP A 125 3.87 4.39 -10.54
N ILE A 126 3.23 4.75 -11.64
CA ILE A 126 3.04 3.88 -12.80
C ILE A 126 3.66 4.46 -14.08
N LEU A 127 4.28 5.63 -13.98
CA LEU A 127 4.91 6.31 -15.11
C LEU A 127 6.41 6.08 -15.17
N LYS A 128 7.08 6.16 -14.02
CA LYS A 128 8.53 5.93 -13.88
C LYS A 128 8.86 4.49 -13.50
N HIS A 129 7.94 3.83 -12.83
CA HIS A 129 8.06 2.44 -12.39
C HIS A 129 6.92 1.62 -12.98
N MET A 130 7.21 0.36 -13.29
CA MET A 130 6.16 -0.57 -13.72
C MET A 130 5.10 -0.72 -12.61
N PRO A 131 3.81 -0.80 -12.96
CA PRO A 131 2.77 -1.15 -12.00
C PRO A 131 3.10 -2.49 -11.32
N TYR A 132 2.61 -2.67 -10.10
CA TYR A 132 2.67 -3.97 -9.46
C TYR A 132 1.86 -5.00 -10.23
N THR A 133 2.25 -6.26 -10.17
CA THR A 133 1.52 -7.36 -10.80
C THR A 133 1.08 -8.40 -9.79
N ALA A 134 -0.01 -9.08 -10.10
CA ALA A 134 -0.50 -10.22 -9.35
C ALA A 134 -1.13 -11.22 -10.33
N THR A 135 -0.88 -12.50 -10.11
CA THR A 135 -1.48 -13.58 -10.91
C THR A 135 -2.42 -14.37 -10.01
N THR A 136 -3.66 -14.56 -10.46
CA THR A 136 -4.65 -15.40 -9.78
C THR A 136 -4.25 -16.88 -9.92
N LEU A 137 -4.69 -17.72 -8.97
CA LEU A 137 -4.43 -19.15 -9.05
C LEU A 137 -5.15 -19.76 -10.27
N ASP A 138 -4.55 -20.80 -10.83
CA ASP A 138 -5.14 -21.55 -11.94
C ASP A 138 -5.59 -22.93 -11.46
N GLU A 139 -6.90 -23.17 -11.45
CA GLU A 139 -7.49 -24.46 -11.07
C GLU A 139 -7.09 -25.61 -12.02
N LYS A 140 -6.64 -25.28 -13.23
CA LYS A 140 -6.22 -26.26 -14.23
C LYS A 140 -4.75 -26.66 -14.10
N LYS A 141 -4.04 -26.06 -13.15
CA LYS A 141 -2.64 -26.34 -12.91
C LYS A 141 -2.51 -27.68 -12.15
N ASP A 142 -1.87 -28.67 -12.75
CA ASP A 142 -1.71 -30.00 -12.17
C ASP A 142 -0.77 -30.04 -10.96
N GLN A 143 0.10 -29.05 -10.80
CA GLN A 143 1.10 -28.97 -9.73
C GLN A 143 1.21 -27.56 -9.19
N THR A 144 1.35 -27.44 -7.85
CA THR A 144 1.63 -26.20 -7.16
C THR A 144 2.97 -26.33 -6.44
N GLU A 145 3.90 -25.45 -6.70
CA GLU A 145 5.18 -25.35 -6.00
C GLU A 145 5.12 -24.21 -5.00
N PHE A 146 5.45 -24.48 -3.75
CA PHE A 146 5.53 -23.42 -2.73
C PHE A 146 6.71 -23.66 -1.79
N TRP A 147 7.17 -22.56 -1.21
CA TRP A 147 8.22 -22.60 -0.21
C TRP A 147 7.65 -22.23 1.16
N VAL A 148 8.16 -22.90 2.19
CA VAL A 148 7.89 -22.55 3.59
C VAL A 148 9.20 -22.13 4.22
N VAL A 149 9.22 -20.92 4.76
CA VAL A 149 10.39 -20.32 5.43
C VAL A 149 10.01 -20.01 6.86
N ASN A 150 10.84 -20.44 7.80
CA ASN A 150 10.68 -20.20 9.23
C ASN A 150 12.04 -20.12 9.93
N ASP A 151 12.07 -19.68 11.19
CA ASP A 151 13.25 -19.67 12.06
C ASP A 151 14.45 -18.85 11.50
N ILE A 152 14.18 -17.75 10.83
CA ILE A 152 15.22 -16.89 10.28
C ILE A 152 15.91 -16.07 11.37
N HIS A 153 15.17 -15.66 12.42
CA HIS A 153 15.72 -14.90 13.56
C HIS A 153 16.53 -13.66 13.16
N ALA A 154 16.04 -12.89 12.18
CA ALA A 154 16.68 -11.70 11.63
C ALA A 154 18.09 -11.97 11.05
N GLN A 155 18.36 -13.16 10.52
CA GLN A 155 19.60 -13.47 9.82
C GLN A 155 19.51 -13.06 8.34
N ASP A 156 19.78 -11.78 8.05
CA ASP A 156 19.64 -11.17 6.72
C ASP A 156 20.37 -11.95 5.62
N SER A 157 21.54 -12.50 5.90
CA SER A 157 22.32 -13.24 4.90
C SER A 157 21.63 -14.53 4.47
N ILE A 158 21.01 -15.24 5.41
CA ILE A 158 20.24 -16.47 5.13
C ILE A 158 18.97 -16.13 4.40
N PHE A 159 18.25 -15.11 4.89
CA PHE A 159 17.00 -14.66 4.28
C PHE A 159 17.21 -14.22 2.82
N ARG A 160 18.27 -13.45 2.55
CA ARG A 160 18.62 -13.03 1.20
C ARG A 160 18.92 -14.21 0.27
N LEU A 161 19.68 -15.21 0.74
CA LEU A 161 19.95 -16.44 -0.03
C LEU A 161 18.66 -17.20 -0.38
N LEU A 162 17.71 -17.28 0.57
CA LEU A 162 16.42 -17.91 0.33
C LEU A 162 15.60 -17.14 -0.70
N LEU A 163 15.55 -15.80 -0.60
CA LEU A 163 14.85 -14.97 -1.58
C LEU A 163 15.45 -15.08 -2.98
N GLU A 164 16.78 -15.08 -3.11
CA GLU A 164 17.47 -15.31 -4.39
C GLU A 164 17.16 -16.71 -4.97
N GLY A 165 17.04 -17.70 -4.10
CA GLY A 165 16.62 -19.04 -4.47
C GLY A 165 15.17 -19.06 -4.98
N ALA A 166 14.26 -18.40 -4.27
CA ALA A 166 12.86 -18.28 -4.68
C ALA A 166 12.70 -17.53 -6.00
N GLU A 167 13.49 -16.46 -6.22
CA GLU A 167 13.48 -15.72 -7.49
C GLU A 167 13.88 -16.60 -8.68
N LYS A 168 14.84 -17.51 -8.48
CA LYS A 168 15.29 -18.46 -9.51
C LYS A 168 14.30 -19.60 -9.73
N ALA A 169 13.77 -20.17 -8.65
CA ALA A 169 12.82 -21.29 -8.69
C ALA A 169 11.42 -20.85 -9.14
N LYS A 170 11.05 -19.59 -8.85
CA LYS A 170 9.72 -19.02 -9.15
C LYS A 170 8.57 -19.86 -8.61
N PRO A 171 8.55 -20.18 -7.29
CA PRO A 171 7.43 -20.88 -6.70
C PRO A 171 6.13 -20.06 -6.86
N ASP A 172 5.00 -20.72 -6.81
CA ASP A 172 3.68 -20.08 -6.89
C ASP A 172 3.44 -19.14 -5.72
N PHE A 173 3.94 -19.48 -4.54
CA PHE A 173 3.96 -18.61 -3.36
C PHE A 173 5.03 -19.01 -2.34
N VAL A 174 5.32 -18.09 -1.44
CA VAL A 174 6.20 -18.32 -0.28
C VAL A 174 5.39 -18.09 0.99
N CYS A 175 5.44 -19.05 1.91
CA CYS A 175 4.81 -18.97 3.21
C CYS A 175 5.86 -18.65 4.29
N PHE A 176 5.72 -17.54 4.99
CA PHE A 176 6.50 -17.23 6.19
C PHE A 176 5.77 -17.79 7.41
N ASN A 177 6.30 -18.87 7.97
CA ASN A 177 5.62 -19.69 8.98
C ASN A 177 5.98 -19.33 10.44
N GLY A 178 6.64 -18.22 10.68
CA GLY A 178 6.99 -17.74 12.02
C GLY A 178 8.49 -17.64 12.27
N ASP A 179 8.83 -17.08 13.42
CA ASP A 179 10.19 -16.86 13.91
C ASP A 179 11.14 -16.17 12.90
N MET A 180 10.54 -15.28 12.10
CA MET A 180 11.30 -14.49 11.14
C MET A 180 12.18 -13.46 11.84
N LEU A 181 11.75 -12.98 13.02
CA LEU A 181 12.44 -12.02 13.88
C LEU A 181 12.72 -12.63 15.26
N THR A 182 13.79 -12.18 15.90
CA THR A 182 14.10 -12.56 17.28
C THR A 182 13.13 -11.94 18.29
N SER A 183 12.65 -10.73 18.01
CA SER A 183 11.63 -10.02 18.80
C SER A 183 10.80 -9.11 17.89
N MET A 184 9.58 -8.79 18.32
CA MET A 184 8.65 -7.88 17.61
C MET A 184 8.15 -6.81 18.57
N GLU A 185 8.96 -5.80 18.84
CA GLU A 185 8.62 -4.73 19.77
C GLU A 185 8.13 -3.46 19.06
N SER A 186 8.38 -3.34 17.76
CA SER A 186 8.02 -2.16 16.97
C SER A 186 7.77 -2.47 15.51
N GLU A 187 6.98 -1.60 14.84
CA GLU A 187 6.78 -1.63 13.39
C GLU A 187 8.11 -1.53 12.62
N LYS A 188 9.05 -0.71 13.13
CA LYS A 188 10.38 -0.57 12.54
C LYS A 188 11.13 -1.89 12.52
N GLN A 189 11.12 -2.61 13.63
CA GLN A 189 11.79 -3.91 13.74
C GLN A 189 11.16 -4.94 12.79
N LEU A 190 9.82 -4.92 12.65
CA LEU A 190 9.13 -5.82 11.73
C LEU A 190 9.50 -5.61 10.26
N PHE A 191 9.72 -4.38 9.83
CA PHE A 191 9.92 -4.05 8.41
C PHE A 191 11.35 -3.69 8.02
N GLU A 192 12.22 -3.40 8.98
CA GLU A 192 13.62 -3.03 8.75
C GLU A 192 14.60 -4.00 9.45
N GLY A 193 14.10 -5.02 10.12
CA GLY A 193 14.88 -5.99 10.89
C GLY A 193 15.34 -7.21 10.08
N TYR A 194 15.25 -7.13 8.75
CA TYR A 194 15.73 -8.16 7.82
C TYR A 194 16.86 -7.64 6.96
#